data_b318952d65166556e1a8e4cd0fa07a60
#
_entry.id   b318952d65166556e1a8e4cd0fa07a60
#
_cell.length_a   1.000
_cell.length_b   1.000
_cell.length_c   1.000
_cell.angle_alpha   90.00
_cell.angle_beta   90.00
_cell.angle_gamma   90.00
#
_symmetry.space_group_name_H-M   'P 1'
#
loop_
_entity.id
_entity.type
_entity.pdbx_description
1 polymer ?
#
loop_
_entity_poly.entity_id
_entity_poly.type
_entity_poly.pdbx_seq_one_letter_code
_entity_poly.pdbx_strand_id
1 'polypeptide(L)'
;RNGTHKFPGFYSFSTVEHGKRREIDALPIRERAIHKCLCNNLLEEIYARSFIYDNGAGQAGKGMDFCLRRLKKHLRDHYRRYGLDGGIYQFDFASYFSSLPHDEIKRRARMKIMDDRLYALFCQIVDDFQNMRTADKEAERKRGVPLGSEIGQMVALDFATPIDHYIKDVRRIHGYGRYMDDGYVISHS
;
A
#
# COMPACT_ATOMS: atom_id res chain seq x y z
N ARG A 1 23.78 -5.61 -14.59
CA ARG A 1 25.00 -5.71 -13.78
C ARG A 1 25.07 -7.11 -13.16
N ASN A 2 26.21 -7.60 -12.79
CA ASN A 2 26.61 -9.00 -12.62
C ASN A 2 25.98 -9.79 -11.46
N GLY A 3 24.82 -9.41 -10.91
CA GLY A 3 24.14 -10.19 -9.85
C GLY A 3 24.90 -10.31 -8.52
N THR A 4 25.94 -9.52 -8.29
CA THR A 4 26.82 -9.60 -7.10
C THR A 4 26.39 -8.70 -5.95
N HIS A 5 25.29 -7.96 -6.09
CA HIS A 5 24.80 -7.11 -5.01
C HIS A 5 24.24 -7.95 -3.88
N LYS A 6 24.71 -7.72 -2.66
CA LYS A 6 24.18 -8.32 -1.43
C LYS A 6 23.47 -7.23 -0.64
N PHE A 7 22.25 -7.53 -0.21
CA PHE A 7 21.49 -6.63 0.65
C PHE A 7 22.17 -6.52 2.03
N PRO A 8 22.49 -5.30 2.52
CA PRO A 8 23.25 -5.12 3.75
C PRO A 8 22.41 -5.25 5.03
N GLY A 9 21.10 -5.43 4.93
CA GLY A 9 20.16 -5.47 6.04
C GLY A 9 19.44 -4.14 6.29
N PHE A 10 18.57 -4.11 7.30
CA PHE A 10 17.84 -2.94 7.75
C PHE A 10 18.47 -2.30 8.97
N TYR A 11 18.28 -0.99 9.12
CA TYR A 11 18.53 -0.27 10.38
C TYR A 11 17.21 -0.20 11.15
N SER A 12 17.11 -0.96 12.25
CA SER A 12 15.88 -1.00 13.05
C SER A 12 16.00 -0.07 14.25
N PHE A 13 15.01 0.81 14.43
CA PHE A 13 14.91 1.72 15.56
C PHE A 13 13.45 1.95 15.95
N SER A 14 13.23 2.42 17.18
CA SER A 14 11.89 2.79 17.64
C SER A 14 11.71 4.29 17.59
N THR A 15 10.53 4.74 17.20
CA THR A 15 10.10 6.14 17.28
C THR A 15 8.76 6.25 17.99
N VAL A 16 8.43 7.43 18.51
CA VAL A 16 7.11 7.72 19.08
C VAL A 16 6.43 8.74 18.18
N GLU A 17 5.31 8.36 17.61
CA GLU A 17 4.48 9.21 16.77
C GLU A 17 3.06 9.28 17.33
N HIS A 18 2.59 10.48 17.65
CA HIS A 18 1.28 10.71 18.28
C HIS A 18 1.01 9.84 19.53
N GLY A 19 2.06 9.65 20.37
CA GLY A 19 1.97 8.83 21.58
C GLY A 19 2.04 7.32 21.38
N LYS A 20 2.11 6.83 20.13
CA LYS A 20 2.28 5.41 19.81
C LYS A 20 3.75 5.11 19.48
N ARG A 21 4.31 4.11 20.14
CA ARG A 21 5.64 3.58 19.80
C ARG A 21 5.53 2.76 18.51
N ARG A 22 6.39 3.11 17.54
CA ARG A 22 6.51 2.40 16.27
C ARG A 22 7.92 1.85 16.12
N GLU A 23 8.04 0.61 15.73
CA GLU A 23 9.30 0.00 15.30
C GLU A 23 9.46 0.26 13.80
N ILE A 24 10.58 0.84 13.41
CA ILE A 24 10.89 1.20 12.03
C ILE A 24 12.08 0.39 11.54
N ASP A 25 11.92 -0.28 10.43
CA ASP A 25 12.99 -0.94 9.69
C ASP A 25 13.36 -0.08 8.47
N ALA A 26 14.39 0.74 8.62
CA ALA A 26 14.84 1.66 7.60
C ALA A 26 15.84 1.01 6.65
N LEU A 27 15.67 1.26 5.36
CA LEU A 27 16.65 0.87 4.35
C LEU A 27 17.90 1.77 4.41
N PRO A 28 19.10 1.22 4.18
CA PRO A 28 20.31 1.99 3.92
C PRO A 28 20.08 2.96 2.74
N ILE A 29 20.76 4.10 2.75
CA ILE A 29 20.55 5.15 1.75
C ILE A 29 20.73 4.66 0.31
N ARG A 30 21.66 3.75 0.08
CA ARG A 30 21.91 3.15 -1.25
C ARG A 30 20.72 2.33 -1.72
N GLU A 31 20.14 1.52 -0.84
CA GLU A 31 18.96 0.69 -1.14
C GLU A 31 17.73 1.57 -1.36
N ARG A 32 17.55 2.60 -0.54
CA ARG A 32 16.48 3.59 -0.75
C ARG A 32 16.58 4.26 -2.12
N ALA A 33 17.78 4.61 -2.58
CA ALA A 33 17.98 5.18 -3.91
C ALA A 33 17.58 4.21 -5.03
N ILE A 34 17.90 2.90 -4.87
CA ILE A 34 17.50 1.85 -5.82
C ILE A 34 15.98 1.71 -5.84
N HIS A 35 15.35 1.59 -4.66
CA HIS A 35 13.89 1.46 -4.54
C HIS A 35 13.17 2.67 -5.15
N LYS A 36 13.66 3.87 -4.86
CA LYS A 36 13.10 5.11 -5.42
C LYS A 36 13.24 5.17 -6.93
N CYS A 37 14.39 4.80 -7.47
CA CYS A 37 14.60 4.73 -8.89
C CYS A 37 13.63 3.75 -9.59
N LEU A 38 13.44 2.57 -9.02
CA LEU A 38 12.49 1.58 -9.53
C LEU A 38 11.05 2.07 -9.45
N CYS A 39 10.65 2.66 -8.33
CA CYS A 39 9.30 3.22 -8.18
C CYS A 39 9.04 4.31 -9.20
N ASN A 40 9.84 5.37 -9.22
CA ASN A 40 9.58 6.56 -10.03
C ASN A 40 9.64 6.30 -11.54
N ASN A 41 10.48 5.37 -11.98
CA ASN A 41 10.70 5.16 -13.42
C ASN A 41 9.88 3.98 -14.01
N LEU A 42 9.38 3.08 -13.16
CA LEU A 42 8.75 1.85 -13.64
C LEU A 42 7.48 1.48 -12.87
N LEU A 43 7.57 1.32 -11.55
CA LEU A 43 6.50 0.69 -10.78
C LEU A 43 5.28 1.61 -10.60
N GLU A 44 5.49 2.93 -10.44
CA GLU A 44 4.39 3.89 -10.30
C GLU A 44 3.45 3.83 -11.52
N GLU A 45 3.99 3.83 -12.73
CA GLU A 45 3.17 3.75 -13.94
C GLU A 45 2.42 2.42 -14.04
N ILE A 46 3.10 1.31 -13.71
CA ILE A 46 2.54 -0.04 -13.77
C ILE A 46 1.39 -0.21 -12.77
N TYR A 47 1.58 0.24 -11.54
CA TYR A 47 0.62 0.03 -10.46
C TYR A 47 -0.51 1.06 -10.44
N ALA A 48 -0.22 2.33 -10.81
CA ALA A 48 -1.23 3.40 -10.80
C ALA A 48 -2.45 3.08 -11.66
N ARG A 49 -2.28 2.32 -12.75
CA ARG A 49 -3.36 1.90 -13.65
C ARG A 49 -4.40 1.01 -12.96
N SER A 50 -4.03 0.36 -11.86
CA SER A 50 -4.94 -0.52 -11.10
C SER A 50 -5.64 0.17 -9.93
N PHE A 51 -5.25 1.39 -9.58
CA PHE A 51 -5.82 2.07 -8.43
C PHE A 51 -7.14 2.76 -8.78
N ILE A 52 -8.13 2.65 -7.89
CA ILE A 52 -9.35 3.45 -8.00
C ILE A 52 -9.03 4.95 -7.85
N TYR A 53 -9.87 5.80 -8.44
CA TYR A 53 -9.69 7.27 -8.33
C TYR A 53 -9.64 7.75 -6.87
N ASP A 54 -10.48 7.19 -6.00
CA ASP A 54 -10.64 7.57 -4.59
C ASP A 54 -9.62 6.90 -3.63
N ASN A 55 -8.54 6.29 -4.17
CA ASN A 55 -7.35 5.98 -3.41
C ASN A 55 -6.42 7.19 -3.42
N GLY A 56 -6.18 7.78 -2.25
CA GLY A 56 -5.45 9.04 -2.13
C GLY A 56 -4.00 8.92 -1.69
N ALA A 57 -3.53 7.73 -1.33
CA ALA A 57 -2.18 7.53 -0.83
C ALA A 57 -1.18 7.21 -1.94
N GLY A 58 0.07 7.63 -1.78
CA GLY A 58 1.21 7.22 -2.60
C GLY A 58 1.12 7.54 -4.09
N GLN A 59 0.32 8.52 -4.49
CA GLN A 59 0.13 8.91 -5.88
C GLN A 59 0.41 10.40 -6.07
N ALA A 60 1.11 10.75 -7.15
CA ALA A 60 1.38 12.15 -7.48
C ALA A 60 0.10 12.98 -7.59
N GLY A 61 0.08 14.17 -7.01
CA GLY A 61 -1.08 15.07 -7.00
C GLY A 61 -2.22 14.67 -6.06
N LYS A 62 -2.09 13.57 -5.32
CA LYS A 62 -3.00 13.14 -4.27
C LYS A 62 -2.36 13.28 -2.88
N GLY A 63 -3.05 12.92 -1.85
CA GLY A 63 -2.61 13.03 -0.46
C GLY A 63 -3.81 13.19 0.48
N MET A 64 -3.57 13.55 1.72
CA MET A 64 -4.62 13.72 2.72
C MET A 64 -5.66 14.77 2.31
N ASP A 65 -5.22 15.92 1.79
CA ASP A 65 -6.14 16.95 1.31
C ASP A 65 -7.04 16.48 0.16
N PHE A 66 -6.50 15.66 -0.73
CA PHE A 66 -7.31 15.02 -1.77
C PHE A 66 -8.38 14.14 -1.14
N CYS A 67 -8.02 13.26 -0.19
CA CYS A 67 -8.98 12.38 0.48
C CYS A 67 -10.07 13.16 1.21
N LEU A 68 -9.72 14.22 1.92
CA LEU A 68 -10.70 15.08 2.60
C LEU A 68 -11.67 15.79 1.63
N ARG A 69 -11.16 16.28 0.50
CA ARG A 69 -12.02 16.82 -0.56
C ARG A 69 -12.97 15.77 -1.13
N ARG A 70 -12.47 14.53 -1.34
CA ARG A 70 -13.30 13.42 -1.83
C ARG A 70 -14.36 13.02 -0.82
N LEU A 71 -13.99 12.87 0.45
CA LEU A 71 -14.95 12.61 1.54
C LEU A 71 -16.05 13.67 1.58
N LYS A 72 -15.66 14.95 1.56
CA LYS A 72 -16.64 16.07 1.54
C LYS A 72 -17.56 16.00 0.33
N LYS A 73 -17.04 15.63 -0.84
CA LYS A 73 -17.86 15.45 -2.04
C LYS A 73 -18.85 14.28 -1.85
N HIS A 74 -18.39 13.14 -1.39
CA HIS A 74 -19.24 11.97 -1.19
C HIS A 74 -20.35 12.22 -0.16
N LEU A 75 -20.04 12.94 0.92
CA LEU A 75 -21.05 13.36 1.92
C LEU A 75 -22.12 14.27 1.31
N ARG A 76 -21.71 15.25 0.51
CA ARG A 76 -22.66 16.14 -0.17
C ARG A 76 -23.54 15.38 -1.17
N ASP A 77 -22.94 14.48 -1.95
CA ASP A 77 -23.66 13.69 -2.95
C ASP A 77 -24.66 12.74 -2.27
N HIS A 78 -24.25 12.13 -1.16
CA HIS A 78 -25.13 11.30 -0.33
C HIS A 78 -26.28 12.11 0.25
N TYR A 79 -25.99 13.25 0.89
CA TYR A 79 -27.00 14.12 1.47
C TYR A 79 -28.04 14.63 0.44
N ARG A 80 -27.59 14.99 -0.76
CA ARG A 80 -28.49 15.42 -1.84
C ARG A 80 -29.42 14.32 -2.32
N ARG A 81 -28.99 13.06 -2.23
CA ARG A 81 -29.76 11.91 -2.74
C ARG A 81 -30.64 11.26 -1.69
N TYR A 82 -30.16 11.16 -0.47
CA TYR A 82 -30.76 10.40 0.61
C TYR A 82 -31.03 11.20 1.90
N GLY A 83 -30.64 12.48 1.95
CA GLY A 83 -30.78 13.28 3.15
C GLY A 83 -29.88 12.77 4.28
N LEU A 84 -30.45 12.56 5.45
CA LEU A 84 -29.77 12.02 6.63
C LEU A 84 -29.92 10.50 6.76
N ASP A 85 -30.55 9.83 5.79
CA ASP A 85 -30.65 8.38 5.80
C ASP A 85 -29.31 7.71 5.51
N GLY A 86 -28.90 6.76 6.37
CA GLY A 86 -27.68 6.01 6.23
C GLY A 86 -26.58 6.37 7.24
N GLY A 87 -25.35 6.00 6.93
CA GLY A 87 -24.22 6.16 7.84
C GLY A 87 -22.88 6.22 7.15
N ILE A 88 -21.86 6.61 7.94
CA ILE A 88 -20.46 6.59 7.57
C ILE A 88 -19.80 5.49 8.40
N TYR A 89 -19.18 4.53 7.71
CA TYR A 89 -18.40 3.47 8.31
C TYR A 89 -16.93 3.74 8.03
N GLN A 90 -16.14 3.91 9.09
CA GLN A 90 -14.68 3.94 9.01
C GLN A 90 -14.13 2.56 9.31
N PHE A 91 -13.06 2.20 8.62
CA PHE A 91 -12.32 0.96 8.86
C PHE A 91 -10.82 1.19 8.75
N ASP A 92 -10.06 0.33 9.42
CA ASP A 92 -8.62 0.27 9.41
C ASP A 92 -8.21 -1.21 9.31
N PHE A 93 -7.24 -1.53 8.45
CA PHE A 93 -6.71 -2.89 8.35
C PHE A 93 -5.70 -3.14 9.46
N ALA A 94 -6.06 -3.98 10.42
CA ALA A 94 -5.19 -4.33 11.54
C ALA A 94 -3.85 -4.91 11.07
N SER A 95 -2.75 -4.37 11.60
CA SER A 95 -1.39 -4.82 11.29
C SER A 95 -1.08 -4.93 9.81
N TYR A 96 -1.63 -4.02 8.99
CA TYR A 96 -1.66 -4.12 7.55
C TYR A 96 -0.30 -4.42 6.93
N PHE A 97 0.69 -3.54 7.16
CA PHE A 97 2.02 -3.66 6.56
C PHE A 97 2.78 -4.91 7.00
N SER A 98 2.61 -5.35 8.24
CA SER A 98 3.29 -6.54 8.78
C SER A 98 2.62 -7.85 8.38
N SER A 99 1.37 -7.81 7.90
CA SER A 99 0.59 -9.01 7.57
C SER A 99 0.67 -9.44 6.10
N LEU A 100 1.23 -8.61 5.21
CA LEU A 100 1.21 -8.83 3.76
C LEU A 100 2.08 -10.05 3.36
N PRO A 101 1.51 -11.13 2.78
CA PRO A 101 2.26 -12.34 2.42
C PRO A 101 3.13 -12.10 1.17
N HIS A 102 4.41 -12.46 1.23
CA HIS A 102 5.36 -12.25 0.13
C HIS A 102 5.05 -13.07 -1.12
N ASP A 103 4.53 -14.29 -0.97
CA ASP A 103 4.12 -15.14 -2.09
C ASP A 103 2.99 -14.49 -2.90
N GLU A 104 2.00 -13.95 -2.23
CA GLU A 104 0.88 -13.26 -2.89
C GLU A 104 1.33 -11.94 -3.53
N ILE A 105 2.22 -11.18 -2.88
CA ILE A 105 2.82 -9.98 -3.46
C ILE A 105 3.51 -10.32 -4.79
N LYS A 106 4.34 -11.35 -4.81
CA LYS A 106 5.07 -11.80 -6.01
C LYS A 106 4.11 -12.29 -7.09
N ARG A 107 3.11 -13.09 -6.71
CA ARG A 107 2.10 -13.57 -7.65
C ARG A 107 1.38 -12.42 -8.36
N ARG A 108 0.98 -11.38 -7.62
CA ARG A 108 0.31 -10.20 -8.16
C ARG A 108 1.24 -9.34 -9.00
N ALA A 109 2.48 -9.16 -8.55
CA ALA A 109 3.48 -8.43 -9.31
C ALA A 109 3.75 -9.10 -10.66
N ARG A 110 3.76 -10.44 -10.75
CA ARG A 110 3.94 -11.16 -12.01
C ARG A 110 2.86 -10.84 -13.04
N MET A 111 1.65 -10.59 -12.62
CA MET A 111 0.56 -10.20 -13.54
C MET A 111 0.74 -8.80 -14.14
N LYS A 112 1.62 -7.99 -13.58
CA LYS A 112 1.84 -6.60 -13.97
C LYS A 112 3.21 -6.36 -14.58
N ILE A 113 4.23 -7.05 -14.08
CA ILE A 113 5.62 -6.94 -14.51
C ILE A 113 5.91 -8.06 -15.50
N MET A 114 5.94 -7.72 -16.79
CA MET A 114 6.16 -8.69 -17.88
C MET A 114 7.63 -8.98 -18.14
N ASP A 115 8.52 -8.02 -17.85
CA ASP A 115 9.97 -8.21 -18.00
C ASP A 115 10.52 -9.13 -16.90
N ASP A 116 11.16 -10.23 -17.29
CA ASP A 116 11.65 -11.25 -16.37
C ASP A 116 12.78 -10.77 -15.46
N ARG A 117 13.63 -9.86 -15.95
CA ARG A 117 14.75 -9.31 -15.17
C ARG A 117 14.23 -8.34 -14.11
N LEU A 118 13.27 -7.49 -14.48
CA LEU A 118 12.62 -6.58 -13.54
C LEU A 118 11.83 -7.38 -12.49
N TYR A 119 11.10 -8.41 -12.92
CA TYR A 119 10.38 -9.28 -11.99
C TYR A 119 11.32 -10.02 -11.02
N ALA A 120 12.44 -10.56 -11.52
CA ALA A 120 13.43 -11.20 -10.66
C ALA A 120 14.02 -10.24 -9.63
N LEU A 121 14.36 -9.00 -10.03
CA LEU A 121 14.82 -7.95 -9.12
C LEU A 121 13.75 -7.60 -8.09
N PHE A 122 12.49 -7.45 -8.51
CA PHE A 122 11.37 -7.18 -7.61
C PHE A 122 11.20 -8.31 -6.59
N CYS A 123 11.27 -9.57 -7.02
CA CYS A 123 11.19 -10.73 -6.13
C CYS A 123 12.34 -10.75 -5.11
N GLN A 124 13.56 -10.43 -5.53
CA GLN A 124 14.69 -10.32 -4.63
C GLN A 124 14.46 -9.25 -3.56
N ILE A 125 13.97 -8.07 -3.94
CA ILE A 125 13.65 -6.99 -3.00
C ILE A 125 12.58 -7.45 -1.99
N VAL A 126 11.54 -8.13 -2.45
CA VAL A 126 10.49 -8.66 -1.56
C VAL A 126 11.05 -9.74 -0.63
N ASP A 127 11.98 -10.58 -1.11
CA ASP A 127 12.66 -11.56 -0.26
C ASP A 127 13.53 -10.91 0.81
N ASP A 128 14.18 -9.79 0.49
CA ASP A 128 14.98 -9.04 1.46
C ASP A 128 14.14 -8.49 2.62
N PHE A 129 12.83 -8.28 2.44
CA PHE A 129 11.93 -7.84 3.51
C PHE A 129 11.80 -8.85 4.65
N GLN A 130 12.07 -10.14 4.43
CA GLN A 130 12.15 -11.14 5.52
C GLN A 130 13.22 -10.80 6.59
N ASN A 131 14.20 -9.96 6.26
CA ASN A 131 15.27 -9.56 7.15
C ASN A 131 14.90 -8.38 8.06
N MET A 132 13.66 -7.87 7.97
CA MET A 132 13.15 -6.87 8.90
C MET A 132 13.06 -7.46 10.32
N ARG A 133 13.25 -6.62 11.32
CA ARG A 133 13.06 -6.98 12.73
C ARG A 133 11.61 -7.34 13.05
N THR A 134 10.70 -6.62 12.40
CA THR A 134 9.24 -6.77 12.56
C THR A 134 8.65 -7.91 11.74
N ALA A 135 9.44 -8.52 10.85
CA ALA A 135 8.97 -9.67 10.06
C ALA A 135 8.78 -10.89 10.97
N ASP A 136 7.69 -11.61 10.76
CA ASP A 136 7.45 -12.89 11.43
C ASP A 136 8.43 -13.95 10.88
N LYS A 137 9.44 -14.27 11.68
CA LYS A 137 10.50 -15.23 11.31
C LYS A 137 10.10 -16.68 11.59
N GLU A 138 9.06 -16.91 12.38
CA GLU A 138 8.62 -18.24 12.79
C GLU A 138 7.53 -18.81 11.87
N ALA A 139 6.88 -17.95 11.07
CA ALA A 139 5.85 -18.38 10.15
C ALA A 139 6.46 -19.10 8.93
N GLU A 140 5.87 -20.20 8.50
CA GLU A 140 6.18 -20.88 7.23
C GLU A 140 6.04 -19.95 6.01
N ARG A 141 5.21 -18.91 6.11
CA ARG A 141 5.02 -17.87 5.11
C ARG A 141 5.73 -16.58 5.51
N LYS A 142 6.64 -16.14 4.64
CA LYS A 142 7.26 -14.82 4.74
C LYS A 142 6.21 -13.74 4.60
N ARG A 143 6.17 -12.78 5.52
CA ARG A 143 5.18 -11.70 5.58
C ARG A 143 5.82 -10.37 5.95
N GLY A 144 5.11 -9.31 5.61
CA GLY A 144 5.42 -7.95 6.01
C GLY A 144 6.26 -7.18 5.00
N VAL A 145 6.00 -5.87 4.96
CA VAL A 145 6.73 -4.91 4.13
C VAL A 145 7.16 -3.71 4.97
N PRO A 146 8.35 -3.13 4.71
CA PRO A 146 8.87 -2.04 5.52
C PRO A 146 8.11 -0.74 5.27
N LEU A 147 7.71 -0.07 6.35
CA LEU A 147 7.02 1.23 6.31
C LEU A 147 7.84 2.33 5.62
N GLY A 148 9.16 2.28 5.71
CA GLY A 148 10.08 3.26 5.11
C GLY A 148 10.50 2.95 3.67
N SER A 149 9.94 1.92 3.02
CA SER A 149 10.24 1.55 1.63
C SER A 149 9.15 2.03 0.68
N GLU A 150 9.52 2.74 -0.38
CA GLU A 150 8.58 3.14 -1.42
C GLU A 150 7.97 1.93 -2.15
N ILE A 151 8.78 0.88 -2.39
CA ILE A 151 8.27 -0.39 -2.93
C ILE A 151 7.28 -1.04 -1.96
N GLY A 152 7.60 -1.05 -0.66
CA GLY A 152 6.69 -1.55 0.37
C GLY A 152 5.35 -0.83 0.39
N GLN A 153 5.38 0.51 0.29
CA GLN A 153 4.15 1.32 0.20
C GLN A 153 3.36 1.03 -1.08
N MET A 154 4.03 0.94 -2.23
CA MET A 154 3.39 0.64 -3.51
C MET A 154 2.69 -0.72 -3.49
N VAL A 155 3.37 -1.72 -2.96
CA VAL A 155 2.84 -3.08 -2.79
C VAL A 155 1.64 -3.09 -1.84
N ALA A 156 1.71 -2.37 -0.71
CA ALA A 156 0.59 -2.25 0.21
C ALA A 156 -0.62 -1.58 -0.45
N LEU A 157 -0.42 -0.53 -1.23
CA LEU A 157 -1.51 0.10 -1.99
C LEU A 157 -2.17 -0.88 -2.96
N ASP A 158 -1.37 -1.65 -3.68
CA ASP A 158 -1.87 -2.64 -4.64
C ASP A 158 -2.62 -3.79 -3.96
N PHE A 159 -2.14 -4.22 -2.79
CA PHE A 159 -2.70 -5.38 -2.11
C PHE A 159 -4.18 -5.22 -1.75
N ALA A 160 -4.63 -4.03 -1.39
CA ALA A 160 -6.03 -3.74 -1.10
C ALA A 160 -6.87 -3.36 -2.36
N THR A 161 -6.26 -3.21 -3.52
CA THR A 161 -6.95 -2.84 -4.78
C THR A 161 -8.15 -3.73 -5.13
N PRO A 162 -8.14 -5.06 -4.95
CA PRO A 162 -9.33 -5.88 -5.23
C PRO A 162 -10.52 -5.55 -4.33
N ILE A 163 -10.26 -5.15 -3.07
CA ILE A 163 -11.31 -4.71 -2.15
C ILE A 163 -11.88 -3.37 -2.64
N ASP A 164 -11.00 -2.46 -3.07
CA ASP A 164 -11.40 -1.17 -3.64
C ASP A 164 -12.35 -1.36 -4.84
N HIS A 165 -11.97 -2.21 -5.79
CA HIS A 165 -12.79 -2.52 -6.97
C HIS A 165 -14.06 -3.28 -6.61
N TYR A 166 -14.01 -4.22 -5.67
CA TYR A 166 -15.21 -4.89 -5.21
C TYR A 166 -16.24 -3.90 -4.68
N ILE A 167 -15.81 -2.96 -3.83
CA ILE A 167 -16.71 -1.96 -3.26
C ILE A 167 -17.22 -0.98 -4.33
N LYS A 168 -16.33 -0.45 -5.18
CA LYS A 168 -16.68 0.55 -6.20
C LYS A 168 -17.43 -0.04 -7.38
N ASP A 169 -16.93 -1.11 -7.96
CA ASP A 169 -17.37 -1.59 -9.27
C ASP A 169 -18.44 -2.68 -9.13
N VAL A 170 -18.27 -3.62 -8.17
CA VAL A 170 -19.23 -4.72 -7.97
C VAL A 170 -20.39 -4.27 -7.10
N ARG A 171 -20.10 -3.70 -5.91
CA ARG A 171 -21.13 -3.22 -4.98
C ARG A 171 -21.70 -1.85 -5.37
N ARG A 172 -21.04 -1.13 -6.29
CA ARG A 172 -21.43 0.21 -6.78
C ARG A 172 -21.61 1.25 -5.68
N ILE A 173 -20.81 1.13 -4.62
CA ILE A 173 -20.83 2.08 -3.51
C ILE A 173 -19.93 3.26 -3.88
N HIS A 174 -20.55 4.34 -4.38
CA HIS A 174 -19.82 5.53 -4.81
C HIS A 174 -19.15 6.28 -3.65
N GLY A 175 -19.77 6.27 -2.48
CA GLY A 175 -19.30 6.91 -1.25
C GLY A 175 -18.18 6.13 -0.55
N TYR A 176 -17.15 5.70 -1.28
CA TYR A 176 -16.01 4.97 -0.77
C TYR A 176 -14.70 5.69 -1.09
N GLY A 177 -13.76 5.69 -0.15
CA GLY A 177 -12.41 6.15 -0.37
C GLY A 177 -11.44 5.53 0.62
N ARG A 178 -10.16 5.43 0.23
CA ARG A 178 -9.10 4.81 1.03
C ARG A 178 -7.82 5.66 1.03
N TYR A 179 -7.15 5.66 2.17
CA TYR A 179 -5.80 6.19 2.35
C TYR A 179 -4.95 5.17 3.09
N MET A 180 -4.08 4.44 2.38
CA MET A 180 -3.32 3.29 2.88
C MET A 180 -4.25 2.21 3.46
N ASP A 181 -4.16 1.95 4.76
CA ASP A 181 -4.95 1.02 5.56
C ASP A 181 -6.29 1.61 6.04
N ASP A 182 -6.38 2.92 6.13
CA ASP A 182 -7.60 3.63 6.52
C ASP A 182 -8.58 3.80 5.35
N GLY A 183 -9.86 3.61 5.61
CA GLY A 183 -10.90 3.86 4.61
C GLY A 183 -12.24 4.24 5.21
N TYR A 184 -13.14 4.67 4.33
CA TYR A 184 -14.52 4.97 4.68
C TYR A 184 -15.49 4.46 3.63
N VAL A 185 -16.68 4.13 4.09
CA VAL A 185 -17.85 3.77 3.28
C VAL A 185 -19.02 4.63 3.72
N ILE A 186 -19.69 5.28 2.78
CA ILE A 186 -20.94 6.01 3.01
C ILE A 186 -22.03 5.26 2.27
N SER A 187 -23.02 4.77 3.00
CA SER A 187 -24.14 4.00 2.45
C SER A 187 -25.44 4.43 3.10
N HIS A 188 -26.55 4.38 2.33
CA HIS A 188 -27.89 4.48 2.87
C HIS A 188 -28.35 3.12 3.44
N SER A 189 -29.40 3.12 4.21
CA SER A 189 -30.03 1.94 4.80
C SER A 189 -30.63 1.02 3.75
#